data_2467a6d360c2b6893eb1889da0f86709
#
_entry.id   2467a6d360c2b6893eb1889da0f86709
#
_cell.length_a   1.000
_cell.length_b   1.000
_cell.length_c   1.000
_cell.angle_alpha   90.00
_cell.angle_beta   90.00
_cell.angle_gamma   90.00
#
_symmetry.space_group_name_H-M   'P 1'
#
loop_
_entity.id
_entity.type
_entity.pdbx_description
1 polymer ?
#
loop_
_entity_poly.entity_id
_entity_poly.type
_entity_poly.pdbx_seq_one_letter_code
_entity_poly.pdbx_strand_id
1 'polypeptide(L)'
;WESKRATDANYLRILDWALTPEHTENITLGIAGHNLFSLATAWELANIRGVADAIDFEMLVGMADAQAQAIRDEVGDVLLYVPVVDPAEFDVAIAYLVRRLEEGASDQNFMASIFDIATDPKAFAKERDRYEASLKQMIGEGTKRCHPARTQNRQKETARSLEASVRAPGGGWRFHNTPDTDPALAANREWAAQIASR
;
A
#
# COMPACT_ATOMS: atom_id res chain seq x y z
N TRP A 1 -0.71 -0.49 10.00
CA TRP A 1 -0.42 -1.93 10.13
C TRP A 1 0.98 -2.13 10.72
N GLU A 2 1.21 -3.27 11.36
CA GLU A 2 2.48 -3.56 12.05
C GLU A 2 3.63 -3.87 11.11
N SER A 3 3.34 -4.31 9.91
CA SER A 3 4.33 -4.68 8.90
C SER A 3 3.77 -4.54 7.49
N LYS A 4 4.66 -4.48 6.50
CA LYS A 4 4.29 -4.55 5.08
C LYS A 4 3.47 -5.79 4.76
N ARG A 5 3.86 -6.95 5.30
CA ARG A 5 3.12 -8.21 5.13
C ARG A 5 1.69 -8.12 5.66
N ALA A 6 1.47 -7.49 6.82
CA ALA A 6 0.13 -7.30 7.37
C ALA A 6 -0.72 -6.35 6.51
N THR A 7 -0.10 -5.32 5.92
CA THR A 7 -0.74 -4.42 4.96
C THR A 7 -1.16 -5.19 3.70
N ASP A 8 -0.26 -5.99 3.14
CA ASP A 8 -0.54 -6.78 1.94
C ASP A 8 -1.61 -7.87 2.21
N ALA A 9 -1.54 -8.53 3.36
CA ALA A 9 -2.57 -9.47 3.78
C ALA A 9 -3.96 -8.81 3.88
N ASN A 10 -4.01 -7.56 4.37
CA ASN A 10 -5.26 -6.81 4.42
C ASN A 10 -5.74 -6.39 3.04
N TYR A 11 -4.85 -6.02 2.13
CA TYR A 11 -5.21 -5.74 0.75
C TYR A 11 -5.86 -6.95 0.08
N LEU A 12 -5.26 -8.13 0.20
CA LEU A 12 -5.82 -9.39 -0.32
C LEU A 12 -7.18 -9.71 0.32
N ARG A 13 -7.35 -9.44 1.60
CA ARG A 13 -8.64 -9.62 2.30
C ARG A 13 -9.72 -8.68 1.75
N ILE A 14 -9.36 -7.44 1.43
CA ILE A 14 -10.29 -6.47 0.83
C ILE A 14 -10.67 -6.91 -0.58
N LEU A 15 -9.72 -7.38 -1.39
CA LEU A 15 -10.01 -7.94 -2.71
C LEU A 15 -10.97 -9.13 -2.61
N ASP A 16 -10.69 -10.07 -1.72
CA ASP A 16 -11.53 -11.25 -1.51
C ASP A 16 -12.96 -10.87 -1.09
N TRP A 17 -13.10 -9.88 -0.21
CA TRP A 17 -14.40 -9.39 0.22
C TRP A 17 -15.12 -8.60 -0.88
N ALA A 18 -14.42 -7.69 -1.55
CA ALA A 18 -15.05 -6.76 -2.50
C ALA A 18 -15.44 -7.43 -3.82
N LEU A 19 -14.63 -8.37 -4.31
CA LEU A 19 -14.83 -9.04 -5.60
C LEU A 19 -15.83 -10.19 -5.49
N THR A 20 -17.06 -9.87 -5.12
CA THR A 20 -18.19 -10.82 -5.09
C THR A 20 -19.39 -10.24 -5.86
N PRO A 21 -20.27 -11.06 -6.45
CA PRO A 21 -21.45 -10.55 -7.15
C PRO A 21 -22.30 -9.62 -6.29
N GLU A 22 -22.45 -9.91 -5.00
CA GLU A 22 -23.20 -9.08 -4.07
C GLU A 22 -22.64 -7.66 -3.93
N HIS A 23 -21.30 -7.54 -3.78
CA HIS A 23 -20.66 -6.24 -3.58
C HIS A 23 -20.45 -5.46 -4.88
N THR A 24 -20.32 -6.14 -6.01
CA THR A 24 -20.08 -5.50 -7.31
C THR A 24 -21.37 -5.17 -8.08
N GLU A 25 -22.55 -5.48 -7.55
CA GLU A 25 -23.82 -5.21 -8.22
C GLU A 25 -24.01 -3.72 -8.56
N ASN A 26 -23.53 -2.82 -7.68
CA ASN A 26 -23.74 -1.38 -7.80
C ASN A 26 -22.46 -0.56 -7.78
N ILE A 27 -21.29 -1.19 -7.86
CA ILE A 27 -19.98 -0.50 -7.83
C ILE A 27 -19.03 -1.10 -8.86
N THR A 28 -18.18 -0.25 -9.43
CA THR A 28 -16.97 -0.65 -10.15
C THR A 28 -15.76 -0.42 -9.25
N LEU A 29 -14.82 -1.35 -9.25
CA LEU A 29 -13.63 -1.32 -8.41
C LEU A 29 -12.39 -0.97 -9.25
N GLY A 30 -11.74 0.14 -8.94
CA GLY A 30 -10.42 0.47 -9.46
C GLY A 30 -9.34 -0.34 -8.73
N ILE A 31 -8.66 -1.22 -9.45
CA ILE A 31 -7.55 -2.02 -8.93
C ILE A 31 -6.25 -1.27 -9.24
N ALA A 32 -5.88 -0.37 -8.33
CA ALA A 32 -4.74 0.52 -8.50
C ALA A 32 -3.45 -0.07 -7.93
N GLY A 33 -2.42 -0.22 -8.74
CA GLY A 33 -1.12 -0.68 -8.29
C GLY A 33 -0.20 -1.21 -9.39
N HIS A 34 1.04 -1.55 -9.00
CA HIS A 34 2.07 -2.12 -9.88
C HIS A 34 2.52 -3.51 -9.44
N ASN A 35 1.98 -4.04 -8.33
CA ASN A 35 2.32 -5.36 -7.85
C ASN A 35 1.60 -6.42 -8.68
N LEU A 36 2.32 -7.07 -9.59
CA LEU A 36 1.77 -8.05 -10.53
C LEU A 36 1.06 -9.22 -9.85
N PHE A 37 1.51 -9.66 -8.67
CA PHE A 37 0.84 -10.73 -7.93
C PHE A 37 -0.53 -10.29 -7.41
N SER A 38 -0.63 -9.04 -6.94
CA SER A 38 -1.91 -8.48 -6.49
C SER A 38 -2.87 -8.25 -7.65
N LEU A 39 -2.37 -7.74 -8.78
CA LEU A 39 -3.18 -7.52 -9.99
C LEU A 39 -3.68 -8.85 -10.56
N ALA A 40 -2.80 -9.86 -10.69
CA ALA A 40 -3.19 -11.20 -11.10
C ALA A 40 -4.23 -11.82 -10.16
N THR A 41 -4.07 -11.64 -8.84
CA THR A 41 -5.06 -12.12 -7.87
C THR A 41 -6.42 -11.49 -8.09
N ALA A 42 -6.48 -10.17 -8.32
CA ALA A 42 -7.74 -9.47 -8.58
C ALA A 42 -8.39 -9.98 -9.86
N TRP A 43 -7.61 -10.15 -10.94
CA TRP A 43 -8.09 -10.67 -12.22
C TRP A 43 -8.64 -12.09 -12.11
N GLU A 44 -7.89 -13.00 -11.52
CA GLU A 44 -8.30 -14.39 -11.32
C GLU A 44 -9.55 -14.51 -10.46
N LEU A 45 -9.60 -13.78 -9.35
CA LEU A 45 -10.80 -13.77 -8.47
C LEU A 45 -12.02 -13.24 -9.22
N ALA A 46 -11.86 -12.14 -9.97
CA ALA A 46 -12.96 -11.55 -10.72
C ALA A 46 -13.50 -12.50 -11.79
N ASN A 47 -12.61 -13.18 -12.53
CA ASN A 47 -13.00 -14.18 -13.53
C ASN A 47 -13.69 -15.40 -12.89
N ILE A 48 -13.10 -15.99 -11.87
CA ILE A 48 -13.67 -17.17 -11.18
C ILE A 48 -15.07 -16.85 -10.63
N ARG A 49 -15.29 -15.61 -10.17
CA ARG A 49 -16.56 -15.16 -9.56
C ARG A 49 -17.54 -14.55 -10.57
N GLY A 50 -17.13 -14.38 -11.83
CA GLY A 50 -17.98 -13.80 -12.88
C GLY A 50 -18.25 -12.32 -12.68
N VAL A 51 -17.30 -11.57 -12.12
CA VAL A 51 -17.40 -10.12 -11.86
C VAL A 51 -16.31 -9.31 -12.56
N ALA A 52 -15.70 -9.85 -13.60
CA ALA A 52 -14.62 -9.18 -14.34
C ALA A 52 -15.05 -7.85 -14.96
N ASP A 53 -16.31 -7.71 -15.34
CA ASP A 53 -16.86 -6.44 -15.88
C ASP A 53 -17.01 -5.32 -14.83
N ALA A 54 -16.82 -5.65 -13.56
CA ALA A 54 -16.94 -4.70 -12.45
C ALA A 54 -15.59 -4.22 -11.93
N ILE A 55 -14.49 -4.47 -12.64
CA ILE A 55 -13.17 -4.01 -12.25
C ILE A 55 -12.47 -3.26 -13.38
N ASP A 56 -11.72 -2.22 -13.00
CA ASP A 56 -10.78 -1.50 -13.85
C ASP A 56 -9.39 -1.60 -13.27
N PHE A 57 -8.37 -1.81 -14.12
CA PHE A 57 -6.98 -1.76 -13.68
C PHE A 57 -6.39 -0.38 -13.87
N GLU A 58 -5.69 0.11 -12.84
CA GLU A 58 -5.12 1.46 -12.82
C GLU A 58 -3.62 1.41 -12.53
N MET A 59 -2.83 2.09 -13.37
CA MET A 59 -1.38 2.17 -13.20
C MET A 59 -0.87 3.60 -13.41
N LEU A 60 0.29 3.91 -12.86
CA LEU A 60 0.93 5.22 -13.07
C LEU A 60 1.69 5.23 -14.40
N VAL A 61 1.51 6.31 -15.17
CA VAL A 61 2.26 6.54 -16.41
C VAL A 61 3.76 6.62 -16.13
N GLY A 62 4.55 5.95 -16.99
CA GLY A 62 6.02 6.08 -17.02
C GLY A 62 6.76 5.34 -15.92
N MET A 63 6.09 4.61 -15.05
CA MET A 63 6.77 3.87 -13.98
C MET A 63 7.04 2.40 -14.34
N ALA A 64 6.24 1.79 -15.20
CA ALA A 64 6.33 0.37 -15.51
C ALA A 64 5.63 0.06 -16.86
N ASP A 65 6.07 0.69 -17.95
CA ASP A 65 5.39 0.63 -19.25
C ASP A 65 5.28 -0.79 -19.81
N ALA A 66 6.33 -1.60 -19.68
CA ALA A 66 6.31 -2.99 -20.15
C ALA A 66 5.29 -3.85 -19.38
N GLN A 67 5.16 -3.64 -18.07
CA GLN A 67 4.19 -4.33 -17.24
C GLN A 67 2.76 -3.84 -17.53
N ALA A 68 2.58 -2.53 -17.72
CA ALA A 68 1.29 -1.97 -18.12
C ALA A 68 0.82 -2.54 -19.47
N GLN A 69 1.74 -2.70 -20.43
CA GLN A 69 1.41 -3.34 -21.69
C GLN A 69 1.05 -4.82 -21.52
N ALA A 70 1.81 -5.57 -20.73
CA ALA A 70 1.52 -6.98 -20.45
C ALA A 70 0.16 -7.17 -19.76
N ILE A 71 -0.20 -6.29 -18.84
CA ILE A 71 -1.52 -6.32 -18.20
C ILE A 71 -2.62 -5.98 -19.22
N ARG A 72 -2.42 -4.92 -20.02
CA ARG A 72 -3.38 -4.58 -21.09
C ARG A 72 -3.63 -5.73 -22.05
N ASP A 73 -2.57 -6.45 -22.45
CA ASP A 73 -2.69 -7.60 -23.35
C ASP A 73 -3.53 -8.73 -22.74
N GLU A 74 -3.55 -8.85 -21.41
CA GLU A 74 -4.33 -9.86 -20.68
C GLU A 74 -5.75 -9.41 -20.38
N VAL A 75 -5.93 -8.16 -19.87
CA VAL A 75 -7.23 -7.70 -19.34
C VAL A 75 -8.02 -6.84 -20.32
N GLY A 76 -7.42 -6.40 -21.43
CA GLY A 76 -8.01 -5.55 -22.46
C GLY A 76 -7.71 -4.06 -22.27
N ASP A 77 -8.07 -3.45 -21.14
CA ASP A 77 -7.84 -2.04 -20.88
C ASP A 77 -7.16 -1.76 -19.54
N VAL A 78 -6.33 -0.71 -19.51
CA VAL A 78 -5.66 -0.22 -18.29
C VAL A 78 -5.78 1.30 -18.25
N LEU A 79 -6.33 1.84 -17.18
CA LEU A 79 -6.35 3.27 -16.93
C LEU A 79 -4.96 3.73 -16.48
N LEU A 80 -4.34 4.60 -17.27
CA LEU A 80 -3.04 5.16 -16.95
C LEU A 80 -3.19 6.52 -16.24
N TYR A 81 -2.81 6.56 -14.99
CA TYR A 81 -2.94 7.73 -14.14
C TYR A 81 -1.75 8.67 -14.27
N VAL A 82 -2.01 9.96 -14.43
CA VAL A 82 -1.01 11.02 -14.53
C VAL A 82 -1.53 12.27 -13.79
N PRO A 83 -0.69 12.99 -13.06
CA PRO A 83 -1.11 14.25 -12.47
C PRO A 83 -1.40 15.28 -13.58
N VAL A 84 -2.58 15.89 -13.53
CA VAL A 84 -3.01 16.99 -14.41
C VAL A 84 -3.20 18.22 -13.53
N VAL A 85 -2.38 19.24 -13.77
CA VAL A 85 -2.37 20.49 -12.99
C VAL A 85 -2.34 21.69 -13.92
N ASP A 86 -2.76 22.84 -13.43
CA ASP A 86 -2.52 24.09 -14.13
C ASP A 86 -1.00 24.31 -14.32
N PRO A 87 -0.52 24.81 -15.49
CA PRO A 87 0.89 25.10 -15.71
C PRO A 87 1.50 26.00 -14.64
N ALA A 88 0.74 26.87 -14.00
CA ALA A 88 1.20 27.71 -12.90
C ALA A 88 1.44 26.93 -11.59
N GLU A 89 0.91 25.72 -11.47
CA GLU A 89 1.04 24.82 -10.31
C GLU A 89 1.89 23.57 -10.63
N PHE A 90 2.77 23.66 -11.60
CA PHE A 90 3.56 22.51 -12.06
C PHE A 90 4.48 21.92 -10.98
N ASP A 91 4.91 22.71 -10.00
CA ASP A 91 5.64 22.27 -8.83
C ASP A 91 4.87 21.24 -7.99
N VAL A 92 3.55 21.33 -7.95
CA VAL A 92 2.67 20.34 -7.27
C VAL A 92 2.75 18.99 -7.98
N ALA A 93 2.76 18.96 -9.32
CA ALA A 93 2.94 17.73 -10.08
C ALA A 93 4.32 17.12 -9.86
N ILE A 94 5.37 17.94 -9.83
CA ILE A 94 6.74 17.47 -9.53
C ILE A 94 6.79 16.87 -8.12
N ALA A 95 6.25 17.55 -7.12
CA ALA A 95 6.23 17.06 -5.75
C ALA A 95 5.46 15.74 -5.61
N TYR A 96 4.36 15.57 -6.36
CA TYR A 96 3.64 14.31 -6.44
C TYR A 96 4.51 13.19 -7.01
N LEU A 97 5.18 13.42 -8.15
CA LEU A 97 6.01 12.40 -8.81
C LEU A 97 7.23 12.01 -7.96
N VAL A 98 7.88 12.99 -7.33
CA VAL A 98 9.03 12.73 -6.42
C VAL A 98 8.62 11.79 -5.29
N ARG A 99 7.47 12.03 -4.64
CA ARG A 99 6.98 11.12 -3.59
C ARG A 99 6.71 9.71 -4.10
N ARG A 100 6.18 9.57 -5.31
CA ARG A 100 5.97 8.23 -5.92
C ARG A 100 7.29 7.52 -6.19
N LEU A 101 8.31 8.22 -6.67
CA LEU A 101 9.64 7.66 -6.89
C LEU A 101 10.30 7.23 -5.56
N GLU A 102 10.22 8.06 -4.52
CA GLU A 102 10.75 7.72 -3.19
C GLU A 102 10.07 6.49 -2.59
N GLU A 103 8.75 6.39 -2.70
CA GLU A 103 7.99 5.23 -2.25
C GLU A 103 8.41 3.96 -3.03
N GLY A 104 8.62 4.09 -4.34
CA GLY A 104 9.08 3.00 -5.20
C GLY A 104 10.49 2.50 -4.89
N ALA A 105 11.36 3.35 -4.36
CA ALA A 105 12.75 3.02 -4.03
C ALA A 105 12.91 2.16 -2.76
N SER A 106 11.86 1.96 -1.97
CA SER A 106 11.92 1.10 -0.78
C SER A 106 12.09 -0.38 -1.16
N ASP A 107 13.03 -1.07 -0.53
CA ASP A 107 13.22 -2.52 -0.68
C ASP A 107 11.97 -3.37 -0.38
N GLN A 108 11.02 -2.81 0.33
CA GLN A 108 9.73 -3.44 0.65
C GLN A 108 8.69 -3.22 -0.44
N ASN A 109 8.92 -2.29 -1.36
CA ASN A 109 8.03 -2.04 -2.47
C ASN A 109 8.33 -2.99 -3.63
N PHE A 110 7.29 -3.50 -4.27
CA PHE A 110 7.37 -4.33 -5.48
C PHE A 110 8.15 -3.63 -6.61
N MET A 111 8.04 -2.30 -6.70
CA MET A 111 8.74 -1.49 -7.71
C MET A 111 10.27 -1.63 -7.65
N ALA A 112 10.85 -1.95 -6.50
CA ALA A 112 12.29 -2.21 -6.39
C ALA A 112 12.74 -3.45 -7.18
N SER A 113 11.83 -4.37 -7.49
CA SER A 113 12.11 -5.59 -8.26
C SER A 113 11.54 -5.54 -9.69
N ILE A 114 10.85 -4.47 -10.07
CA ILE A 114 10.01 -4.41 -11.29
C ILE A 114 10.80 -4.66 -12.58
N PHE A 115 12.01 -4.17 -12.67
CA PHE A 115 12.84 -4.28 -13.87
C PHE A 115 13.52 -5.66 -13.99
N ASP A 116 13.72 -6.34 -12.87
CA ASP A 116 14.45 -7.61 -12.80
C ASP A 116 13.52 -8.82 -12.78
N ILE A 117 12.25 -8.63 -12.42
CA ILE A 117 11.30 -9.71 -12.15
C ILE A 117 11.09 -10.67 -13.33
N ALA A 118 11.21 -10.16 -14.56
CA ALA A 118 11.04 -10.97 -15.78
C ALA A 118 12.32 -11.74 -16.18
N THR A 119 13.48 -11.32 -15.71
CA THR A 119 14.79 -11.82 -16.16
C THR A 119 15.60 -12.49 -15.05
N ASP A 120 15.37 -12.12 -13.79
CA ASP A 120 16.04 -12.75 -12.65
C ASP A 120 15.07 -13.65 -11.86
N PRO A 121 15.23 -14.98 -11.92
CA PRO A 121 14.43 -15.93 -11.15
C PRO A 121 14.46 -15.69 -9.64
N LYS A 122 15.53 -15.07 -9.10
CA LYS A 122 15.62 -14.73 -7.67
C LYS A 122 14.74 -13.55 -7.32
N ALA A 123 14.67 -12.53 -8.18
CA ALA A 123 13.77 -11.39 -8.01
C ALA A 123 12.32 -11.88 -8.04
N PHE A 124 11.96 -12.73 -9.00
CA PHE A 124 10.63 -13.34 -9.06
C PHE A 124 10.31 -14.15 -7.80
N ALA A 125 11.22 -15.05 -7.37
CA ALA A 125 11.02 -15.88 -6.19
C ALA A 125 10.84 -15.04 -4.92
N LYS A 126 11.63 -13.97 -4.75
CA LYS A 126 11.50 -13.03 -3.63
C LYS A 126 10.10 -12.43 -3.54
N GLU A 127 9.58 -11.92 -4.63
CA GLU A 127 8.26 -11.28 -4.64
C GLU A 127 7.11 -12.30 -4.51
N ARG A 128 7.25 -13.48 -5.14
CA ARG A 128 6.33 -14.61 -4.94
C ARG A 128 6.27 -15.03 -3.46
N ASP A 129 7.42 -15.22 -2.82
CA ASP A 129 7.49 -15.66 -1.42
C ASP A 129 6.87 -14.61 -0.47
N ARG A 130 7.02 -13.31 -0.79
CA ARG A 130 6.33 -12.22 -0.07
C ARG A 130 4.82 -12.29 -0.23
N TYR A 131 4.36 -12.48 -1.45
CA TYR A 131 2.94 -12.66 -1.75
C TYR A 131 2.36 -13.86 -1.00
N GLU A 132 3.00 -15.03 -1.10
CA GLU A 132 2.55 -16.24 -0.42
C GLU A 132 2.53 -16.08 1.11
N ALA A 133 3.51 -15.39 1.68
CA ALA A 133 3.54 -15.11 3.11
C ALA A 133 2.35 -14.21 3.54
N SER A 134 1.99 -13.22 2.71
CA SER A 134 0.84 -12.35 2.95
C SER A 134 -0.48 -13.11 2.81
N LEU A 135 -0.59 -13.98 1.81
CA LEU A 135 -1.75 -14.85 1.61
C LEU A 135 -1.95 -15.83 2.78
N LYS A 136 -0.86 -16.46 3.23
CA LYS A 136 -0.90 -17.34 4.43
C LYS A 136 -1.34 -16.59 5.67
N GLN A 137 -0.89 -15.36 5.85
CA GLN A 137 -1.29 -14.52 6.97
C GLN A 137 -2.79 -14.17 6.87
N MET A 138 -3.27 -13.76 5.70
CA MET A 138 -4.69 -13.49 5.47
C MET A 138 -5.58 -14.69 5.84
N ILE A 139 -5.23 -15.87 5.33
CA ILE A 139 -5.97 -17.11 5.58
C ILE A 139 -5.94 -17.47 7.08
N GLY A 140 -4.76 -17.38 7.72
CA GLY A 140 -4.58 -17.73 9.14
C GLY A 140 -5.29 -16.79 10.10
N GLU A 141 -5.39 -15.50 9.77
CA GLU A 141 -6.10 -14.51 10.57
C GLU A 141 -7.62 -14.54 10.33
N GLY A 142 -8.06 -15.00 9.15
CA GLY A 142 -9.46 -15.01 8.75
C GLY A 142 -10.08 -13.62 8.88
N THR A 143 -11.32 -13.54 9.42
CA THR A 143 -12.03 -12.28 9.67
C THR A 143 -11.66 -11.59 10.97
N LYS A 144 -10.77 -12.17 11.78
CA LYS A 144 -10.47 -11.69 13.13
C LYS A 144 -9.75 -10.34 13.15
N ARG A 145 -9.09 -9.97 12.05
CA ARG A 145 -8.27 -8.77 11.99
C ARG A 145 -8.53 -7.99 10.71
N CYS A 146 -9.53 -7.15 10.75
CA CYS A 146 -9.94 -6.30 9.62
C CYS A 146 -9.62 -4.81 9.81
N HIS A 147 -8.81 -4.45 10.82
CA HIS A 147 -8.42 -3.07 11.09
C HIS A 147 -6.98 -2.98 11.64
N PRO A 148 -6.27 -1.87 11.45
CA PRO A 148 -4.93 -1.65 11.97
C PRO A 148 -4.92 -1.70 13.50
N ALA A 149 -3.84 -2.23 14.08
CA ALA A 149 -3.58 -2.10 15.52
C ALA A 149 -3.14 -0.66 15.82
N ARG A 150 -4.07 0.18 16.29
CA ARG A 150 -3.82 1.58 16.61
C ARG A 150 -3.55 1.71 18.11
N THR A 151 -2.30 1.90 18.49
CA THR A 151 -1.87 1.93 19.90
C THR A 151 -1.25 3.26 20.33
N GLN A 152 -1.06 4.21 19.40
CA GLN A 152 -0.46 5.51 19.72
C GLN A 152 -1.28 6.26 20.76
N ASN A 153 -0.60 6.85 21.75
CA ASN A 153 -1.22 7.72 22.74
C ASN A 153 -0.29 8.87 23.09
N ARG A 154 -0.48 10.02 22.47
CA ARG A 154 0.34 11.22 22.66
C ARG A 154 0.32 11.76 24.09
N GLN A 155 -0.74 11.54 24.84
CA GLN A 155 -0.81 11.96 26.25
C GLN A 155 0.14 11.17 27.17
N LYS A 156 0.49 9.93 26.77
CA LYS A 156 1.38 9.04 27.53
C LYS A 156 2.83 9.07 27.06
N GLU A 157 3.11 9.71 25.93
CA GLU A 157 4.47 9.85 25.44
C GLU A 157 5.25 10.88 26.26
N THR A 158 6.41 10.48 26.74
CA THR A 158 7.33 11.35 27.49
C THR A 158 8.61 11.57 26.68
N ALA A 159 9.32 12.69 26.95
CA ALA A 159 10.62 12.96 26.33
C ALA A 159 11.60 11.77 26.48
N ARG A 160 11.54 11.07 27.62
CA ARG A 160 12.38 9.90 27.90
C ARG A 160 12.04 8.68 27.00
N SER A 161 10.77 8.49 26.65
CA SER A 161 10.38 7.42 25.71
C SER A 161 10.81 7.72 24.28
N LEU A 162 10.85 8.99 23.90
CA LEU A 162 11.41 9.44 22.63
C LEU A 162 12.92 9.22 22.57
N GLU A 163 13.67 9.58 23.61
CA GLU A 163 15.11 9.33 23.69
C GLU A 163 15.46 7.84 23.63
N ALA A 164 14.69 6.99 24.30
CA ALA A 164 14.89 5.54 24.26
C ALA A 164 14.63 4.95 22.87
N SER A 165 13.69 5.49 22.11
CA SER A 165 13.39 5.05 20.74
C SER A 165 14.44 5.47 19.72
N VAL A 166 15.26 6.47 20.03
CA VAL A 166 16.29 7.03 19.14
C VAL A 166 17.68 6.39 19.37
N ARG A 167 17.89 5.71 20.52
CA ARG A 167 19.17 5.02 20.80
C ARG A 167 19.25 3.68 20.08
N ALA A 168 20.30 3.52 19.27
CA ALA A 168 20.63 2.22 18.68
C ALA A 168 21.19 1.25 19.75
N PRO A 169 20.99 -0.08 19.59
CA PRO A 169 21.75 -1.08 20.33
C PRO A 169 23.26 -0.81 20.12
N GLY A 170 24.02 -0.59 21.21
CA GLY A 170 25.44 -0.22 21.13
C GLY A 170 25.73 1.25 21.40
N GLY A 171 24.75 2.08 21.76
CA GLY A 171 24.93 3.44 22.28
C GLY A 171 25.05 4.57 21.26
N GLY A 172 24.88 4.27 19.97
CA GLY A 172 24.82 5.29 18.91
C GLY A 172 23.45 5.96 18.80
N TRP A 173 23.42 7.18 18.27
CA TRP A 173 22.16 7.87 17.94
C TRP A 173 21.69 7.42 16.55
N ARG A 174 20.41 7.03 16.42
CA ARG A 174 19.73 6.89 15.13
C ARG A 174 18.66 7.97 15.03
N PHE A 175 18.67 8.66 13.90
CA PHE A 175 17.56 9.54 13.57
C PHE A 175 16.34 8.68 13.20
N HIS A 176 15.23 8.95 13.87
CA HIS A 176 13.92 8.43 13.48
C HIS A 176 12.95 9.59 13.46
N ASN A 177 12.20 9.70 12.36
CA ASN A 177 11.09 10.63 12.32
C ASN A 177 10.06 10.25 13.38
N THR A 178 9.51 11.23 14.05
CA THR A 178 8.35 11.03 14.92
C THR A 178 7.18 10.57 14.03
N PRO A 179 6.50 9.47 14.37
CA PRO A 179 5.31 9.04 13.62
C PRO A 179 4.25 10.13 13.64
N ASP A 180 3.49 10.25 12.56
CA ASP A 180 2.35 11.15 12.50
C ASP A 180 1.36 10.86 13.64
N THR A 181 0.71 11.91 14.12
CA THR A 181 -0.32 11.75 15.13
C THR A 181 -1.57 11.16 14.51
N ASP A 182 -1.98 9.97 14.97
CA ASP A 182 -3.20 9.31 14.47
C ASP A 182 -4.46 10.01 14.99
N PRO A 183 -5.21 10.75 14.16
CA PRO A 183 -6.38 11.50 14.59
C PRO A 183 -7.61 10.61 14.86
N ALA A 184 -7.58 9.34 14.44
CA ALA A 184 -8.66 8.41 14.71
C ALA A 184 -8.73 7.98 16.17
N LEU A 185 -7.64 8.15 16.94
CA LEU A 185 -7.59 7.83 18.37
C LEU A 185 -8.09 9.00 19.23
N ALA A 186 -9.07 8.72 20.10
CA ALA A 186 -9.67 9.73 20.97
C ALA A 186 -8.60 10.43 21.85
N ALA A 187 -7.67 9.68 22.44
CA ALA A 187 -6.60 10.23 23.28
C ALA A 187 -5.71 11.23 22.51
N ASN A 188 -5.48 11.02 21.23
CA ASN A 188 -4.68 11.93 20.41
C ASN A 188 -5.47 13.20 20.06
N ARG A 189 -6.78 13.09 19.79
CA ARG A 189 -7.63 14.27 19.56
C ARG A 189 -7.74 15.14 20.82
N GLU A 190 -7.89 14.52 21.99
CA GLU A 190 -7.91 15.23 23.28
C GLU A 190 -6.57 15.94 23.56
N TRP A 191 -5.46 15.26 23.30
CA TRP A 191 -4.12 15.85 23.39
C TRP A 191 -3.96 17.07 22.47
N ALA A 192 -4.37 16.95 21.20
CA ALA A 192 -4.33 18.05 20.26
C ALA A 192 -5.21 19.23 20.69
N ALA A 193 -6.42 18.97 21.18
CA ALA A 193 -7.32 20.00 21.70
C ALA A 193 -6.74 20.75 22.90
N GLN A 194 -6.07 20.04 23.81
CA GLN A 194 -5.37 20.67 24.96
C GLN A 194 -4.24 21.60 24.51
N ILE A 195 -3.53 21.27 23.42
CA ILE A 195 -2.49 22.15 22.88
C ILE A 195 -3.11 23.38 22.21
N ALA A 196 -4.14 23.19 21.41
CA ALA A 196 -4.80 24.27 20.69
C ALA A 196 -5.52 25.28 21.62
N SER A 197 -5.83 24.90 22.86
CA SER A 197 -6.48 25.75 23.85
C SER A 197 -5.50 26.59 24.72
N ARG A 198 -4.20 26.43 24.52
CA ARG A 198 -3.14 27.22 25.23
C ARG A 198 -2.75 28.46 24.46
#